data_181e234712ebb527748b62d44f7019ae
#
_entry.id   181e234712ebb527748b62d44f7019ae
#
_cell.length_a   1.000
_cell.length_b   1.000
_cell.length_c   1.000
_cell.angle_alpha   90.00
_cell.angle_beta   90.00
_cell.angle_gamma   90.00
#
_symmetry.space_group_name_H-M   'P 1'
#
loop_
_entity.id
_entity.type
_entity.pdbx_description
1 polymer ?
#
loop_
_entity_poly.entity_id
_entity_poly.type
_entity_poly.pdbx_seq_one_letter_code
_entity_poly.pdbx_strand_id
1 'polypeptide(L)'
;MKYNNKIPLVKNVGFGTNFHYQNKLGLDKAYASDNATYIDNDTLYIAGTRNMRDIFDDITKLPFGLTKHADRYRQAEQVLKENPNVKKLVGHSLSSSVSDELRKAHPDRNLEIKAMYGSPFVQLSGQKHENRFRHKFDPISFLDRGSKTVDLGLVSPLEAHGYDQYSLLFNIEET
;
A
#
# COMPACT_ATOMS: atom_id res chain seq x y z
N MET A 1 23.81 25.56 8.53
CA MET A 1 22.43 25.86 8.07
C MET A 1 21.49 24.90 8.78
N LYS A 2 20.60 25.42 9.64
CA LYS A 2 19.58 24.59 10.29
C LYS A 2 18.42 24.41 9.30
N TYR A 3 18.23 23.21 8.78
CA TYR A 3 17.03 22.88 8.02
C TYR A 3 15.83 22.91 8.98
N ASN A 4 14.97 23.88 8.78
CA ASN A 4 13.69 23.98 9.46
C ASN A 4 12.72 23.02 8.77
N ASN A 5 12.72 21.74 9.16
CA ASN A 5 11.76 20.74 8.70
C ASN A 5 10.39 21.06 9.30
N LYS A 6 9.72 22.08 8.77
CA LYS A 6 8.27 22.19 8.94
C LYS A 6 7.64 21.13 8.05
N ILE A 7 7.19 20.02 8.67
CA ILE A 7 6.35 19.02 8.03
C ILE A 7 5.12 19.76 7.48
N PRO A 8 4.87 19.73 6.17
CA PRO A 8 3.68 20.38 5.62
C PRO A 8 2.43 19.77 6.21
N LEU A 9 1.53 20.61 6.72
CA LEU A 9 0.22 20.18 7.22
C LEU A 9 -0.55 19.52 6.06
N VAL A 10 -0.73 18.21 6.11
CA VAL A 10 -1.56 17.48 5.14
C VAL A 10 -3.01 17.83 5.43
N LYS A 11 -3.55 18.79 4.67
CA LYS A 11 -4.96 19.15 4.78
C LYS A 11 -5.84 18.07 4.18
N ASN A 12 -6.70 17.46 5.02
CA ASN A 12 -7.86 16.63 4.65
C ASN A 12 -7.57 15.39 3.79
N VAL A 13 -7.06 14.34 4.38
CA VAL A 13 -6.97 13.01 3.73
C VAL A 13 -8.28 12.20 3.86
N GLY A 14 -9.29 12.73 4.53
CA GLY A 14 -10.64 12.13 4.61
C GLY A 14 -10.78 10.91 5.54
N PHE A 15 -9.70 10.51 6.20
CA PHE A 15 -9.69 9.51 7.28
C PHE A 15 -8.93 10.10 8.47
N GLY A 16 -9.39 9.78 9.70
CA GLY A 16 -8.71 10.23 10.91
C GLY A 16 -7.27 9.69 10.98
N THR A 17 -6.40 10.44 11.65
CA THR A 17 -4.99 10.10 11.87
C THR A 17 -4.80 8.70 12.43
N ASN A 18 -5.70 8.26 13.29
CA ASN A 18 -5.68 6.91 13.89
C ASN A 18 -5.79 5.80 12.83
N PHE A 19 -6.57 5.99 11.75
CA PHE A 19 -6.70 4.99 10.68
C PHE A 19 -5.36 4.72 9.99
N HIS A 20 -4.66 5.75 9.60
CA HIS A 20 -3.36 5.63 8.96
C HIS A 20 -2.31 5.09 9.93
N TYR A 21 -2.29 5.57 11.16
CA TYR A 21 -1.37 5.12 12.20
C TYR A 21 -1.47 3.60 12.44
N GLN A 22 -2.68 3.06 12.58
CA GLN A 22 -2.88 1.61 12.74
C GLN A 22 -2.40 0.83 11.51
N ASN A 23 -2.65 1.33 10.30
CA ASN A 23 -2.15 0.71 9.08
C ASN A 23 -0.63 0.74 9.00
N LYS A 24 0.01 1.82 9.45
CA LYS A 24 1.47 1.90 9.55
C LYS A 24 2.03 0.81 10.46
N LEU A 25 1.53 0.72 11.70
CA LEU A 25 2.01 -0.28 12.67
C LEU A 25 1.94 -1.70 12.10
N GLY A 26 0.86 -2.04 11.39
CA GLY A 26 0.70 -3.33 10.75
C GLY A 26 1.68 -3.52 9.58
N LEU A 27 1.87 -2.51 8.75
CA LEU A 27 2.82 -2.56 7.63
C LEU A 27 4.27 -2.62 8.13
N ASP A 28 4.65 -1.87 9.17
CA ASP A 28 6.00 -1.94 9.77
C ASP A 28 6.32 -3.38 10.20
N LYS A 29 5.38 -4.06 10.85
CA LYS A 29 5.52 -5.47 11.24
C LYS A 29 5.58 -6.40 10.02
N ALA A 30 4.78 -6.15 8.99
CA ALA A 30 4.85 -6.92 7.75
C ALA A 30 6.21 -6.76 7.06
N TYR A 31 6.76 -5.53 7.02
CA TYR A 31 8.10 -5.27 6.50
C TYR A 31 9.20 -5.93 7.34
N ALA A 32 9.02 -6.07 8.63
CA ALA A 32 9.96 -6.74 9.54
C ALA A 32 9.89 -8.27 9.48
N SER A 33 8.80 -8.85 8.95
CA SER A 33 8.61 -10.30 8.90
C SER A 33 9.28 -10.94 7.68
N ASP A 34 9.71 -12.20 7.79
CA ASP A 34 10.40 -12.94 6.73
C ASP A 34 9.51 -13.17 5.50
N ASN A 35 8.23 -13.45 5.72
CA ASN A 35 7.24 -13.66 4.66
C ASN A 35 6.58 -12.36 4.18
N ALA A 36 7.03 -11.20 4.69
CA ALA A 36 6.52 -9.87 4.40
C ALA A 36 4.99 -9.74 4.57
N THR A 37 4.43 -10.47 5.52
CA THR A 37 3.04 -10.40 5.93
C THR A 37 2.92 -10.30 7.45
N TYR A 38 1.84 -9.70 7.91
CA TYR A 38 1.49 -9.62 9.33
C TYR A 38 -0.03 -9.63 9.47
N ILE A 39 -0.54 -10.29 10.48
CA ILE A 39 -1.98 -10.29 10.79
C ILE A 39 -2.19 -9.60 12.14
N ASP A 40 -3.15 -8.68 12.15
CA ASP A 40 -3.68 -8.08 13.36
C ASP A 40 -5.21 -8.19 13.33
N ASN A 41 -5.77 -8.94 14.28
CA ASN A 41 -7.18 -9.27 14.34
C ASN A 41 -7.69 -9.88 13.02
N ASP A 42 -8.55 -9.17 12.29
CA ASP A 42 -9.13 -9.58 11.01
C ASP A 42 -8.43 -8.97 9.79
N THR A 43 -7.29 -8.32 9.98
CA THR A 43 -6.58 -7.56 8.94
C THR A 43 -5.24 -8.22 8.58
N LEU A 44 -5.05 -8.54 7.31
CA LEU A 44 -3.79 -8.97 6.73
C LEU A 44 -3.06 -7.77 6.13
N TYR A 45 -1.87 -7.51 6.62
CA TYR A 45 -0.93 -6.51 6.11
C TYR A 45 0.10 -7.19 5.22
N ILE A 46 0.34 -6.62 4.04
CA ILE A 46 1.24 -7.19 3.03
C ILE A 46 2.25 -6.10 2.65
N ALA A 47 3.53 -6.34 2.97
CA ALA A 47 4.61 -5.44 2.63
C ALA A 47 4.94 -5.50 1.13
N GLY A 48 5.30 -4.37 0.55
CA GLY A 48 5.82 -4.26 -0.80
C GLY A 48 7.24 -4.79 -0.94
N THR A 49 7.88 -4.51 -2.06
CA THR A 49 9.28 -4.82 -2.31
C THR A 49 10.16 -3.90 -1.45
N ARG A 50 11.16 -4.48 -0.76
CA ARG A 50 12.06 -3.72 0.13
C ARG A 50 13.07 -2.87 -0.64
N ASN A 51 13.44 -3.29 -1.83
CA ASN A 51 14.43 -2.61 -2.65
C ASN A 51 13.76 -1.85 -3.79
N MET A 52 13.88 -0.53 -3.77
CA MET A 52 13.28 0.35 -4.78
C MET A 52 13.82 0.10 -6.20
N ARG A 53 15.08 -0.37 -6.35
CA ARG A 53 15.66 -0.68 -7.67
C ARG A 53 14.99 -1.91 -8.28
N ASP A 54 14.66 -2.90 -7.47
CA ASP A 54 13.98 -4.12 -7.91
C ASP A 54 12.54 -3.83 -8.35
N ILE A 55 11.90 -2.80 -7.77
CA ILE A 55 10.54 -2.38 -8.17
C ILE A 55 10.50 -1.95 -9.63
N PHE A 56 11.46 -1.14 -10.10
CA PHE A 56 11.50 -0.70 -11.49
C PHE A 56 11.74 -1.85 -12.45
N ASP A 57 12.63 -2.77 -12.09
CA ASP A 57 12.91 -3.96 -12.89
C ASP A 57 11.71 -4.91 -12.94
N ASP A 58 11.01 -5.09 -11.83
CA ASP A 58 9.84 -5.95 -11.73
C ASP A 58 8.62 -5.34 -12.46
N ILE A 59 8.38 -4.04 -12.28
CA ILE A 59 7.23 -3.36 -12.91
C ILE A 59 7.37 -3.30 -14.44
N THR A 60 8.58 -3.11 -14.95
CA THR A 60 8.81 -3.07 -16.41
C THR A 60 8.73 -4.46 -17.03
N LYS A 61 8.97 -5.53 -16.27
CA LYS A 61 8.96 -6.92 -16.73
C LYS A 61 7.63 -7.63 -16.48
N LEU A 62 6.76 -7.07 -15.62
CA LEU A 62 5.45 -7.66 -15.33
C LEU A 62 4.41 -7.14 -16.33
N PRO A 63 4.08 -7.90 -17.38
CA PRO A 63 2.89 -7.59 -18.19
C PRO A 63 1.65 -7.59 -17.31
N PHE A 64 0.72 -6.76 -17.65
CA PHE A 64 -0.59 -6.67 -17.00
C PHE A 64 -1.17 -8.07 -16.73
N GLY A 65 -1.44 -8.39 -15.45
CA GLY A 65 -2.07 -9.66 -15.06
C GLY A 65 -1.17 -10.73 -14.48
N LEU A 66 0.16 -10.55 -14.38
CA LEU A 66 1.07 -11.55 -13.79
C LEU A 66 1.24 -11.46 -12.27
N THR A 67 0.50 -10.60 -11.59
CA THR A 67 0.56 -10.46 -10.12
C THR A 67 0.32 -11.79 -9.40
N LYS A 68 -0.52 -12.66 -9.96
CA LYS A 68 -0.81 -14.01 -9.40
C LYS A 68 0.39 -14.95 -9.42
N HIS A 69 1.39 -14.70 -10.26
CA HIS A 69 2.60 -15.51 -10.37
C HIS A 69 3.74 -14.98 -9.49
N ALA A 70 3.59 -13.79 -8.92
CA ALA A 70 4.59 -13.24 -8.01
C ALA A 70 4.66 -14.06 -6.72
N ASP A 71 5.88 -14.27 -6.21
CA ASP A 71 6.09 -14.96 -4.94
C ASP A 71 5.30 -14.32 -3.81
N ARG A 72 5.20 -12.99 -3.82
CA ARG A 72 4.43 -12.23 -2.85
C ARG A 72 2.94 -12.62 -2.85
N TYR A 73 2.35 -12.84 -4.02
CA TYR A 73 0.96 -13.30 -4.10
C TYR A 73 0.80 -14.69 -3.47
N ARG A 74 1.68 -15.65 -3.83
CA ARG A 74 1.61 -17.03 -3.30
C ARG A 74 1.78 -17.06 -1.78
N GLN A 75 2.73 -16.29 -1.25
CA GLN A 75 2.94 -16.16 0.20
C GLN A 75 1.70 -15.60 0.90
N ALA A 76 1.16 -14.49 0.40
CA ALA A 76 -0.01 -13.85 0.99
C ALA A 76 -1.28 -14.72 0.86
N GLU A 77 -1.45 -15.44 -0.25
CA GLU A 77 -2.55 -16.37 -0.46
C GLU A 77 -2.48 -17.56 0.51
N GLN A 78 -1.29 -18.10 0.75
CA GLN A 78 -1.11 -19.16 1.74
C GLN A 78 -1.49 -18.68 3.13
N VAL A 79 -0.97 -17.52 3.55
CA VAL A 79 -1.32 -16.91 4.85
C VAL A 79 -2.83 -16.68 4.96
N LEU A 80 -3.46 -16.22 3.88
CA LEU A 80 -4.91 -16.01 3.85
C LEU A 80 -5.69 -17.32 4.02
N LYS A 81 -5.24 -18.41 3.38
CA LYS A 81 -5.87 -19.76 3.50
C LYS A 81 -5.76 -20.33 4.91
N GLU A 82 -4.61 -20.13 5.55
CA GLU A 82 -4.35 -20.58 6.93
C GLU A 82 -5.12 -19.76 7.98
N ASN A 83 -5.61 -18.56 7.62
CA ASN A 83 -6.27 -17.64 8.54
C ASN A 83 -7.68 -17.25 8.05
N PRO A 84 -8.69 -18.12 8.30
CA PRO A 84 -10.05 -17.90 7.81
C PRO A 84 -10.74 -16.66 8.38
N ASN A 85 -10.26 -16.15 9.50
CA ASN A 85 -10.82 -14.96 10.16
C ASN A 85 -10.42 -13.63 9.50
N VAL A 86 -9.45 -13.64 8.60
CA VAL A 86 -9.04 -12.43 7.86
C VAL A 86 -10.18 -11.98 6.97
N LYS A 87 -10.55 -10.71 7.10
CA LYS A 87 -11.61 -10.02 6.33
C LYS A 87 -11.11 -8.76 5.62
N LYS A 88 -9.98 -8.21 6.06
CA LYS A 88 -9.45 -6.94 5.58
C LYS A 88 -8.02 -7.09 5.08
N LEU A 89 -7.71 -6.34 4.04
CA LEU A 89 -6.38 -6.33 3.40
C LEU A 89 -5.81 -4.92 3.41
N VAL A 90 -4.51 -4.81 3.72
CA VAL A 90 -3.73 -3.58 3.61
C VAL A 90 -2.47 -3.90 2.81
N GLY A 91 -2.17 -3.10 1.80
CA GLY A 91 -0.97 -3.28 0.98
C GLY A 91 -0.24 -1.98 0.69
N HIS A 92 1.08 -2.07 0.46
CA HIS A 92 1.91 -0.98 -0.02
C HIS A 92 2.62 -1.39 -1.32
N SER A 93 2.72 -0.47 -2.29
CA SER A 93 3.40 -0.71 -3.57
C SER A 93 2.83 -1.93 -4.30
N LEU A 94 3.66 -2.85 -4.77
CA LEU A 94 3.26 -4.10 -5.44
C LEU A 94 2.20 -4.88 -4.66
N SER A 95 2.27 -4.89 -3.34
CA SER A 95 1.31 -5.61 -2.49
C SER A 95 -0.08 -4.98 -2.45
N SER A 96 -0.23 -3.73 -2.86
CA SER A 96 -1.56 -3.16 -3.12
C SER A 96 -2.26 -3.91 -4.25
N SER A 97 -1.54 -4.25 -5.33
CA SER A 97 -2.07 -5.06 -6.43
C SER A 97 -2.31 -6.51 -6.00
N VAL A 98 -1.43 -7.08 -5.18
CA VAL A 98 -1.63 -8.42 -4.58
C VAL A 98 -2.92 -8.45 -3.76
N SER A 99 -3.18 -7.43 -2.93
CA SER A 99 -4.40 -7.34 -2.14
C SER A 99 -5.66 -7.34 -3.00
N ASP A 100 -5.66 -6.60 -4.10
CA ASP A 100 -6.80 -6.58 -5.02
C ASP A 100 -7.00 -7.91 -5.76
N GLU A 101 -5.92 -8.56 -6.19
CA GLU A 101 -5.99 -9.88 -6.82
C GLU A 101 -6.46 -10.98 -5.86
N LEU A 102 -6.02 -10.95 -4.58
CA LEU A 102 -6.53 -11.85 -3.55
C LEU A 102 -8.03 -11.67 -3.34
N ARG A 103 -8.51 -10.44 -3.26
CA ARG A 103 -9.93 -10.13 -3.13
C ARG A 103 -10.74 -10.70 -4.29
N LYS A 104 -10.25 -10.54 -5.53
CA LYS A 104 -10.91 -11.06 -6.73
C LYS A 104 -10.88 -12.58 -6.82
N ALA A 105 -9.80 -13.21 -6.36
CA ALA A 105 -9.61 -14.66 -6.41
C ALA A 105 -10.45 -15.42 -5.35
N HIS A 106 -10.86 -14.73 -4.28
CA HIS A 106 -11.61 -15.30 -3.16
C HIS A 106 -12.94 -14.56 -2.91
N PRO A 107 -13.87 -14.53 -3.87
CA PRO A 107 -15.12 -13.77 -3.77
C PRO A 107 -16.03 -14.25 -2.63
N ASP A 108 -15.94 -15.54 -2.28
CA ASP A 108 -16.67 -16.18 -1.18
C ASP A 108 -16.25 -15.64 0.20
N ARG A 109 -15.05 -15.09 0.30
CA ARG A 109 -14.51 -14.58 1.57
C ARG A 109 -14.96 -13.15 1.89
N ASN A 110 -15.56 -12.43 0.94
CA ASN A 110 -15.98 -11.03 1.08
C ASN A 110 -14.87 -10.12 1.64
N LEU A 111 -13.65 -10.26 1.09
CA LEU A 111 -12.49 -9.50 1.53
C LEU A 111 -12.66 -8.01 1.21
N GLU A 112 -12.44 -7.17 2.18
CA GLU A 112 -12.44 -5.72 2.07
C GLU A 112 -11.02 -5.18 1.90
N ILE A 113 -10.83 -4.21 0.99
CA ILE A 113 -9.61 -3.44 0.93
C ILE A 113 -9.70 -2.32 1.97
N LYS A 114 -8.99 -2.49 3.08
CA LYS A 114 -8.91 -1.48 4.14
C LYS A 114 -8.06 -0.28 3.71
N ALA A 115 -6.89 -0.52 3.10
CA ALA A 115 -6.05 0.53 2.52
C ALA A 115 -5.07 -0.02 1.48
N MET A 116 -4.76 0.80 0.48
CA MET A 116 -3.68 0.59 -0.49
C MET A 116 -2.86 1.87 -0.59
N TYR A 117 -1.54 1.73 -0.50
CA TYR A 117 -0.60 2.84 -0.59
C TYR A 117 0.33 2.65 -1.79
N GLY A 118 0.36 3.63 -2.70
CA GLY A 118 1.26 3.62 -3.85
C GLY A 118 1.10 2.44 -4.80
N SER A 119 -0.14 2.06 -5.13
CA SER A 119 -0.39 0.95 -6.06
C SER A 119 0.21 1.23 -7.44
N PRO A 120 1.09 0.37 -7.97
CA PRO A 120 1.73 0.58 -9.27
C PRO A 120 0.80 0.28 -10.46
N PHE A 121 -0.30 -0.44 -10.26
CA PHE A 121 -1.16 -0.90 -11.33
C PHE A 121 -2.50 -0.18 -11.33
N VAL A 122 -2.88 0.27 -12.53
CA VAL A 122 -4.19 0.82 -12.79
C VAL A 122 -5.21 -0.30 -12.77
N GLN A 123 -6.21 -0.19 -11.94
CA GLN A 123 -7.42 -0.95 -12.16
C GLN A 123 -8.20 -0.33 -13.31
N LEU A 124 -8.20 -1.03 -14.44
CA LEU A 124 -9.01 -0.65 -15.60
C LEU A 124 -10.53 -0.70 -15.33
N SER A 125 -10.94 -1.27 -14.19
CA SER A 125 -12.35 -1.45 -13.81
C SER A 125 -13.08 -0.17 -13.43
N GLY A 126 -12.42 0.98 -13.37
CA GLY A 126 -13.06 2.26 -13.04
C GLY A 126 -13.65 2.36 -11.63
N GLN A 127 -13.58 1.31 -10.82
CA GLN A 127 -14.09 1.34 -9.45
C GLN A 127 -13.23 2.28 -8.61
N LYS A 128 -13.84 3.35 -8.14
CA LYS A 128 -13.26 4.24 -7.15
C LYS A 128 -13.15 3.47 -5.82
N HIS A 129 -11.95 3.04 -5.47
CA HIS A 129 -11.71 2.51 -4.14
C HIS A 129 -11.38 3.68 -3.22
N GLU A 130 -12.25 3.95 -2.26
CA GLU A 130 -12.12 5.08 -1.33
C GLU A 130 -10.84 5.04 -0.50
N ASN A 131 -10.21 3.88 -0.39
CA ASN A 131 -9.09 3.60 0.49
C ASN A 131 -7.75 3.42 -0.26
N ARG A 132 -7.61 3.99 -1.45
CA ARG A 132 -6.36 4.04 -2.20
C ARG A 132 -5.72 5.41 -2.10
N PHE A 133 -4.42 5.41 -1.79
CA PHE A 133 -3.64 6.63 -1.57
C PHE A 133 -2.39 6.61 -2.44
N ARG A 134 -2.07 7.72 -3.08
CA ARG A 134 -0.82 7.90 -3.82
C ARG A 134 -0.17 9.23 -3.48
N HIS A 135 1.16 9.27 -3.48
CA HIS A 135 1.89 10.52 -3.38
C HIS A 135 1.75 11.32 -4.69
N LYS A 136 1.65 12.64 -4.60
CA LYS A 136 1.49 13.55 -5.74
C LYS A 136 2.58 13.39 -6.81
N PHE A 137 3.82 13.13 -6.38
CA PHE A 137 4.99 13.00 -7.23
C PHE A 137 5.42 11.55 -7.46
N ASP A 138 4.63 10.56 -7.06
CA ASP A 138 4.93 9.16 -7.25
C ASP A 138 4.69 8.75 -8.71
N PRO A 139 5.76 8.47 -9.51
CA PRO A 139 5.61 8.14 -10.92
C PRO A 139 5.04 6.74 -11.14
N ILE A 140 5.16 5.85 -10.15
CA ILE A 140 4.75 4.46 -10.25
C ILE A 140 3.22 4.35 -10.10
N SER A 141 2.66 5.08 -9.15
CA SER A 141 1.21 5.11 -8.94
C SER A 141 0.49 6.23 -9.71
N PHE A 142 1.21 6.98 -10.56
CA PHE A 142 0.64 8.09 -11.32
C PHE A 142 -0.55 7.68 -12.18
N LEU A 143 -0.53 6.47 -12.72
CA LEU A 143 -1.62 5.94 -13.55
C LEU A 143 -2.82 5.47 -12.73
N ASP A 144 -2.70 5.35 -11.41
CA ASP A 144 -3.82 5.03 -10.54
C ASP A 144 -4.72 6.25 -10.30
N ARG A 145 -5.51 6.59 -11.33
CA ARG A 145 -6.41 7.76 -11.31
C ARG A 145 -7.56 7.64 -10.32
N GLY A 146 -7.85 6.45 -9.82
CA GLY A 146 -8.89 6.20 -8.82
C GLY A 146 -8.43 6.44 -7.38
N SER A 147 -7.13 6.66 -7.15
CA SER A 147 -6.58 6.87 -5.82
C SER A 147 -6.70 8.32 -5.35
N LYS A 148 -6.77 8.53 -4.04
CA LYS A 148 -6.65 9.85 -3.41
C LYS A 148 -5.18 10.31 -3.50
N THR A 149 -4.96 11.48 -4.06
CA THR A 149 -3.64 12.07 -4.13
C THR A 149 -3.34 12.79 -2.81
N VAL A 150 -2.18 12.49 -2.22
CA VAL A 150 -1.67 13.13 -1.02
C VAL A 150 -0.42 13.93 -1.36
N ASP A 151 -0.31 15.12 -0.80
CA ASP A 151 0.86 15.99 -0.94
C ASP A 151 1.66 15.94 0.36
N LEU A 152 2.75 15.19 0.33
CA LEU A 152 3.64 14.96 1.47
C LEU A 152 4.93 15.81 1.37
N GLY A 153 4.92 16.80 0.50
CA GLY A 153 6.05 17.69 0.26
C GLY A 153 6.85 17.35 -1.00
N LEU A 154 7.89 18.14 -1.25
CA LEU A 154 8.79 17.96 -2.38
C LEU A 154 9.84 16.91 -2.02
N VAL A 155 9.80 15.79 -2.74
CA VAL A 155 10.76 14.69 -2.65
C VAL A 155 11.11 14.22 -4.05
N SER A 156 12.19 13.48 -4.20
CA SER A 156 12.51 12.88 -5.49
C SER A 156 11.42 11.87 -5.90
N PRO A 157 11.24 11.62 -7.22
CA PRO A 157 10.22 10.67 -7.68
C PRO A 157 10.37 9.26 -7.08
N LEU A 158 11.60 8.81 -6.86
CA LEU A 158 11.87 7.50 -6.24
C LEU A 158 11.46 7.48 -4.77
N GLU A 159 11.80 8.54 -4.02
CA GLU A 159 11.40 8.69 -2.62
C GLU A 159 9.88 8.79 -2.51
N ALA A 160 9.22 9.47 -3.44
CA ALA A 160 7.77 9.64 -3.46
C ALA A 160 6.99 8.31 -3.48
N HIS A 161 7.57 7.25 -4.03
CA HIS A 161 7.01 5.90 -4.02
C HIS A 161 7.41 5.10 -2.78
N GLY A 162 8.46 5.50 -2.08
CA GLY A 162 9.00 4.79 -0.92
C GLY A 162 8.02 4.70 0.24
N TYR A 163 8.07 3.58 0.96
CA TYR A 163 7.25 3.37 2.15
C TYR A 163 7.42 4.47 3.20
N ASP A 164 8.63 5.01 3.34
CA ASP A 164 8.94 6.07 4.30
C ASP A 164 8.11 7.34 4.04
N GLN A 165 7.83 7.66 2.77
CA GLN A 165 6.99 8.80 2.43
C GLN A 165 5.53 8.56 2.84
N TYR A 166 5.01 7.37 2.59
CA TYR A 166 3.66 7.03 3.04
C TYR A 166 3.59 6.97 4.57
N SER A 167 4.70 6.65 5.26
CA SER A 167 4.75 6.69 6.71
C SER A 167 4.55 8.09 7.30
N LEU A 168 4.85 9.15 6.53
CA LEU A 168 4.59 10.55 6.95
C LEU A 168 3.09 10.86 7.09
N LEU A 169 2.21 10.14 6.36
CA LEU A 169 0.76 10.24 6.56
C LEU A 169 0.32 9.89 7.99
N PHE A 170 1.17 9.17 8.70
CA PHE A 170 0.87 8.60 10.01
C PHE A 170 1.42 9.43 11.18
N ASN A 171 2.30 10.40 10.89
CA ASN A 171 2.96 11.23 11.90
C ASN A 171 2.23 12.56 12.14
N ILE A 172 1.00 12.71 11.66
CA ILE A 172 0.20 13.89 11.93
C ILE A 172 -0.36 13.72 13.34
N GLU A 173 0.36 14.26 14.33
CA GLU A 173 -0.17 14.40 15.68
C GLU A 173 -1.40 15.33 15.63
N GLU A 174 -2.48 14.88 16.28
CA GLU A 174 -3.63 15.74 16.55
C GLU A 174 -3.16 16.85 17.52
N THR A 175 -2.96 18.06 17.00
CA THR A 175 -2.81 19.28 17.79
C THR A 175 -4.17 19.91 18.04
#